data_39e1f19efd582690f72cf20d98889c00
#
_entry.id   39e1f19efd582690f72cf20d98889c00
#
_cell.length_a   1.000
_cell.length_b   1.000
_cell.length_c   1.000
_cell.angle_alpha   90.00
_cell.angle_beta   90.00
_cell.angle_gamma   90.00
#
_symmetry.space_group_name_H-M   'P 1'
#
loop_
_entity.id
_entity.type
_entity.pdbx_description
1 polymer ?
#
loop_
_entity_poly.entity_id
_entity_poly.type
_entity_poly.pdbx_seq_one_letter_code
_entity_poly.pdbx_strand_id
1 'polypeptide(L)'
;MRTRQLRLGAAFLASAVATVLLLTACGSSSSTTTPTASPYAALTSSPACTQLRAQHPDLAGKKLTNAINPHTPGYESISVADPTKYEGFDIDLGEAIGACLGFTVGYLPVSFEALLPTLQSGQANFVISDIYATKERAASADFITYSKVFDGVLVAKGNPKHLTGIDDSLCGTTTALNKGFVEVPLVEAQSTKCTAEGKPAAQTALYDNNADCAQAILAGRADSYINDVNTVNRFVKDQPDKLDRATAVTLPYSIGIAVPKGNTELGGAFTAALNEIQHSGLQTTLSRKWQLDESAVQAPSLVTAS
;
A
#
# COMPACT_ATOMS: atom_id res chain seq x y z
N MET A 1 16.56 -0.44 72.45
CA MET A 1 17.62 -0.90 73.35
C MET A 1 18.97 -0.82 72.66
N ARG A 2 19.84 0.04 73.18
CA ARG A 2 21.31 0.01 73.30
C ARG A 2 22.07 -0.24 71.97
N THR A 3 22.60 0.83 71.38
CA THR A 3 23.92 1.48 71.61
C THR A 3 25.13 0.54 71.64
N ARG A 4 26.08 0.75 70.71
CA ARG A 4 27.45 1.15 71.08
C ARG A 4 28.30 1.51 69.88
N GLN A 5 28.81 2.73 69.97
CA GLN A 5 29.97 3.24 69.24
C GLN A 5 31.25 2.55 69.70
N LEU A 6 32.27 2.52 68.88
CA LEU A 6 33.62 2.81 69.37
C LEU A 6 34.52 3.30 68.21
N ARG A 7 35.33 4.24 68.65
CA ARG A 7 36.21 5.15 67.89
C ARG A 7 37.64 4.61 67.77
N LEU A 8 38.37 5.38 66.98
CA LEU A 8 39.79 5.68 66.98
C LEU A 8 40.75 4.80 66.20
N GLY A 9 41.50 5.53 65.37
CA GLY A 9 42.93 5.54 65.30
C GLY A 9 43.50 6.19 64.06
N ALA A 10 44.02 7.37 64.21
CA ALA A 10 44.77 8.13 63.20
C ALA A 10 46.22 7.61 63.09
N ALA A 11 46.80 7.67 61.88
CA ALA A 11 48.24 7.82 61.68
C ALA A 11 48.53 8.52 60.35
N PHE A 12 49.19 9.67 60.47
CA PHE A 12 49.73 10.44 59.35
C PHE A 12 51.00 9.76 58.82
N LEU A 13 51.12 9.80 57.46
CA LEU A 13 52.43 9.83 56.82
C LEU A 13 52.28 10.53 55.45
N ALA A 14 52.97 11.68 55.41
CA ALA A 14 53.12 12.53 54.21
C ALA A 14 54.17 11.91 53.28
N SER A 15 53.84 11.85 51.97
CA SER A 15 54.87 11.81 50.91
C SER A 15 54.38 12.53 49.68
N ALA A 16 55.11 13.58 49.35
CA ALA A 16 54.94 14.36 48.13
C ALA A 16 55.39 13.57 46.91
N VAL A 17 54.60 13.53 45.90
CA VAL A 17 55.02 13.15 44.52
C VAL A 17 54.24 13.99 43.49
N ALA A 18 55.06 14.48 42.59
CA ALA A 18 54.84 15.41 41.51
C ALA A 18 53.55 15.34 40.77
N THR A 19 52.92 16.47 40.53
CA THR A 19 51.79 16.76 39.68
C THR A 19 52.22 16.73 38.21
N VAL A 20 51.85 15.70 37.45
CA VAL A 20 51.85 15.74 36.00
C VAL A 20 50.42 16.09 35.56
N LEU A 21 50.22 17.31 35.09
CA LEU A 21 48.99 17.75 34.43
C LEU A 21 48.88 17.11 33.06
N LEU A 22 48.11 16.02 32.97
CA LEU A 22 47.59 15.53 31.71
C LEU A 22 46.28 16.27 31.40
N LEU A 23 46.38 17.24 30.49
CA LEU A 23 45.21 17.83 29.83
C LEU A 23 44.51 16.79 29.00
N THR A 24 43.52 16.09 29.56
CA THR A 24 42.55 15.32 28.77
C THR A 24 41.60 16.31 28.08
N ALA A 25 41.87 16.58 26.82
CA ALA A 25 40.90 17.23 25.92
C ALA A 25 39.69 16.30 25.81
N CYS A 26 38.60 16.66 26.47
CA CYS A 26 37.29 16.10 26.16
C CYS A 26 36.93 16.48 24.71
N GLY A 27 37.30 15.64 23.77
CA GLY A 27 36.76 15.68 22.43
C GLY A 27 35.28 15.35 22.53
N SER A 28 34.41 16.37 22.48
CA SER A 28 32.98 16.20 22.21
C SER A 28 32.88 15.55 20.82
N SER A 29 32.70 14.23 20.78
CA SER A 29 32.29 13.54 19.60
C SER A 29 30.87 14.00 19.27
N SER A 30 30.77 15.08 18.51
CA SER A 30 29.54 15.41 17.80
C SER A 30 29.27 14.24 16.89
N SER A 31 28.36 13.34 17.29
CA SER A 31 27.76 12.35 16.41
C SER A 31 27.03 13.14 15.32
N THR A 32 27.74 13.42 14.25
CA THR A 32 27.15 13.87 12.99
C THR A 32 26.27 12.71 12.53
N THR A 33 24.98 12.76 12.85
CA THR A 33 23.96 11.94 12.20
C THR A 33 24.03 12.31 10.73
N THR A 34 24.74 11.49 9.95
CA THR A 34 24.69 11.58 8.49
C THR A 34 23.22 11.46 8.12
N PRO A 35 22.63 12.42 7.40
CA PRO A 35 21.26 12.29 6.95
C PRO A 35 21.18 10.99 6.17
N THR A 36 20.31 10.06 6.57
CA THR A 36 20.05 8.85 5.80
C THR A 36 19.61 9.32 4.42
N ALA A 37 20.39 8.99 3.40
CA ALA A 37 20.06 9.38 2.02
C ALA A 37 18.66 8.88 1.71
N SER A 38 17.85 9.73 1.07
CA SER A 38 16.51 9.33 0.62
C SER A 38 16.62 8.03 -0.18
N PRO A 39 15.73 7.04 0.03
CA PRO A 39 15.71 5.82 -0.76
C PRO A 39 15.54 6.10 -2.26
N TYR A 40 15.09 7.32 -2.61
CA TYR A 40 14.89 7.78 -3.99
C TYR A 40 15.99 8.75 -4.47
N ALA A 41 17.16 8.82 -3.80
CA ALA A 41 18.22 9.78 -4.14
C ALA A 41 18.71 9.63 -5.60
N ALA A 42 18.88 8.39 -6.08
CA ALA A 42 19.27 8.11 -7.45
C ALA A 42 18.21 8.61 -8.46
N LEU A 43 16.94 8.37 -8.18
CA LEU A 43 15.83 8.85 -9.01
C LEU A 43 15.77 10.38 -9.01
N THR A 44 15.84 11.01 -7.83
CA THR A 44 15.80 12.46 -7.67
C THR A 44 16.93 13.17 -8.45
N SER A 45 18.11 12.55 -8.55
CA SER A 45 19.26 13.10 -9.29
C SER A 45 19.27 12.72 -10.76
N SER A 46 18.31 11.92 -11.26
CA SER A 46 18.28 11.54 -12.67
C SER A 46 18.05 12.78 -13.56
N PRO A 47 18.67 12.80 -14.78
CA PRO A 47 18.44 13.88 -15.74
C PRO A 47 16.95 14.04 -16.09
N ALA A 48 16.22 12.95 -16.23
CA ALA A 48 14.80 12.97 -16.58
C ALA A 48 13.96 13.62 -15.47
N CYS A 49 14.11 13.22 -14.19
CA CYS A 49 13.40 13.85 -13.08
C CYS A 49 13.81 15.32 -12.88
N THR A 50 15.08 15.68 -13.17
CA THR A 50 15.52 17.08 -13.16
C THR A 50 14.80 17.90 -14.22
N GLN A 51 14.66 17.34 -15.44
CA GLN A 51 13.92 17.99 -16.52
C GLN A 51 12.42 18.10 -16.19
N LEU A 52 11.80 17.04 -15.61
CA LEU A 52 10.40 17.05 -15.21
C LEU A 52 10.11 18.15 -14.17
N ARG A 53 10.97 18.32 -13.16
CA ARG A 53 10.84 19.42 -12.19
C ARG A 53 10.94 20.80 -12.85
N ALA A 54 11.77 20.95 -13.87
CA ALA A 54 11.86 22.21 -14.63
C ALA A 54 10.61 22.46 -15.49
N GLN A 55 9.95 21.40 -15.98
CA GLN A 55 8.71 21.48 -16.76
C GLN A 55 7.47 21.72 -15.88
N HIS A 56 7.49 21.27 -14.62
CA HIS A 56 6.39 21.39 -13.66
C HIS A 56 6.82 22.13 -12.38
N PRO A 57 7.29 23.39 -12.50
CA PRO A 57 7.83 24.15 -11.35
C PRO A 57 6.76 24.45 -10.30
N ASP A 58 5.50 24.40 -10.67
CA ASP A 58 4.35 24.60 -9.79
C ASP A 58 4.14 23.42 -8.81
N LEU A 59 4.71 22.23 -9.06
CA LEU A 59 4.71 21.10 -8.14
C LEU A 59 5.83 21.19 -7.10
N ALA A 60 6.92 21.88 -7.42
CA ALA A 60 8.12 21.93 -6.57
C ALA A 60 7.83 22.52 -5.19
N GLY A 61 8.22 21.79 -4.14
CA GLY A 61 8.05 22.19 -2.73
C GLY A 61 6.63 22.11 -2.20
N LYS A 62 5.64 21.74 -3.02
CA LYS A 62 4.26 21.53 -2.55
C LYS A 62 4.14 20.25 -1.72
N LYS A 63 3.08 20.18 -0.93
CA LYS A 63 2.59 18.95 -0.33
C LYS A 63 1.29 18.56 -1.05
N LEU A 64 1.30 17.42 -1.75
CA LEU A 64 0.11 16.86 -2.38
C LEU A 64 -0.47 15.76 -1.51
N THR A 65 -1.80 15.75 -1.39
CA THR A 65 -2.52 14.76 -0.58
C THR A 65 -2.94 13.57 -1.42
N ASN A 66 -2.51 12.36 -1.02
CA ASN A 66 -3.00 11.08 -1.50
C ASN A 66 -4.15 10.60 -0.61
N ALA A 67 -5.35 10.39 -1.15
CA ALA A 67 -6.38 9.65 -0.43
C ALA A 67 -6.08 8.15 -0.52
N ILE A 68 -6.09 7.47 0.62
CA ILE A 68 -5.75 6.03 0.73
C ILE A 68 -6.78 5.28 1.56
N ASN A 69 -6.96 3.99 1.25
CA ASN A 69 -7.67 3.04 2.12
C ASN A 69 -6.64 2.06 2.72
N PRO A 70 -6.04 2.34 3.90
CA PRO A 70 -4.85 1.63 4.39
C PRO A 70 -5.20 0.26 5.01
N HIS A 71 -5.94 -0.57 4.27
CA HIS A 71 -6.41 -1.89 4.69
C HIS A 71 -6.02 -3.01 3.71
N THR A 72 -5.12 -2.72 2.74
CA THR A 72 -4.63 -3.68 1.74
C THR A 72 -3.14 -3.97 1.97
N PRO A 73 -2.78 -4.92 2.85
CA PRO A 73 -1.38 -5.23 3.15
C PRO A 73 -0.59 -5.62 1.90
N GLY A 74 0.55 -4.97 1.70
CA GLY A 74 1.39 -5.09 0.51
C GLY A 74 1.24 -3.88 -0.41
N TYR A 75 0.03 -3.37 -0.62
CA TYR A 75 -0.23 -2.13 -1.34
C TYR A 75 -0.20 -0.92 -0.39
N GLU A 76 -1.07 -0.86 0.60
CA GLU A 76 -1.05 0.15 1.65
C GLU A 76 -1.63 -0.38 2.97
N SER A 77 -0.94 -0.07 4.05
CA SER A 77 -1.36 -0.41 5.41
C SER A 77 -0.81 0.57 6.44
N ILE A 78 -1.42 0.56 7.63
CA ILE A 78 -0.81 1.23 8.78
C ILE A 78 0.43 0.44 9.18
N SER A 79 1.57 1.11 9.35
CA SER A 79 2.82 0.44 9.72
C SER A 79 2.74 -0.17 11.11
N VAL A 80 3.13 -1.44 11.22
CA VAL A 80 3.19 -2.15 12.51
C VAL A 80 4.28 -1.55 13.41
N ALA A 81 5.36 -1.04 12.80
CA ALA A 81 6.49 -0.46 13.54
C ALA A 81 6.19 0.95 14.08
N ASP A 82 5.35 1.72 13.37
CA ASP A 82 4.97 3.08 13.74
C ASP A 82 3.52 3.35 13.27
N PRO A 83 2.53 3.22 14.17
CA PRO A 83 1.12 3.39 13.81
C PRO A 83 0.72 4.79 13.31
N THR A 84 1.65 5.75 13.33
CA THR A 84 1.44 7.09 12.76
C THR A 84 1.83 7.17 11.28
N LYS A 85 2.36 6.08 10.72
CA LYS A 85 2.84 5.98 9.34
C LYS A 85 2.09 4.94 8.54
N TYR A 86 2.11 5.12 7.25
CA TYR A 86 1.64 4.15 6.27
C TYR A 86 2.84 3.49 5.60
N GLU A 87 2.65 2.25 5.16
CA GLU A 87 3.65 1.47 4.43
C GLU A 87 2.99 0.63 3.34
N GLY A 88 3.71 0.31 2.29
CA GLY A 88 3.24 -0.48 1.18
C GLY A 88 3.78 0.00 -0.16
N PHE A 89 3.49 -0.76 -1.19
CA PHE A 89 3.91 -0.46 -2.56
C PHE A 89 3.37 0.90 -3.03
N ASP A 90 2.09 1.17 -2.80
CA ASP A 90 1.42 2.41 -3.24
C ASP A 90 1.94 3.63 -2.49
N ILE A 91 2.33 3.45 -1.22
CA ILE A 91 2.99 4.48 -0.43
C ILE A 91 4.36 4.81 -1.04
N ASP A 92 5.19 3.78 -1.25
CA ASP A 92 6.53 3.93 -1.84
C ASP A 92 6.46 4.51 -3.27
N LEU A 93 5.49 4.08 -4.08
CA LEU A 93 5.29 4.57 -5.44
C LEU A 93 4.91 6.06 -5.47
N GLY A 94 3.97 6.46 -4.59
CA GLY A 94 3.58 7.86 -4.42
C GLY A 94 4.74 8.74 -4.00
N GLU A 95 5.56 8.28 -3.05
CA GLU A 95 6.77 8.99 -2.61
C GLU A 95 7.84 9.06 -3.71
N ALA A 96 8.01 8.01 -4.52
CA ALA A 96 8.93 8.01 -5.66
C ALA A 96 8.51 9.02 -6.72
N ILE A 97 7.20 9.10 -7.03
CA ILE A 97 6.65 10.12 -7.95
C ILE A 97 6.90 11.52 -7.38
N GLY A 98 6.63 11.73 -6.09
CA GLY A 98 6.89 12.99 -5.41
C GLY A 98 8.37 13.38 -5.47
N ALA A 99 9.28 12.44 -5.20
CA ALA A 99 10.72 12.66 -5.29
C ALA A 99 11.17 13.05 -6.71
N CYS A 100 10.59 12.42 -7.73
CA CYS A 100 10.88 12.73 -9.13
C CYS A 100 10.38 14.13 -9.52
N LEU A 101 9.17 14.51 -9.11
CA LEU A 101 8.52 15.77 -9.48
C LEU A 101 8.79 16.93 -8.50
N GLY A 102 9.41 16.67 -7.34
CA GLY A 102 9.80 17.70 -6.39
C GLY A 102 8.74 18.10 -5.37
N PHE A 103 7.70 17.29 -5.16
CA PHE A 103 6.68 17.49 -4.12
C PHE A 103 6.79 16.46 -2.99
N THR A 104 6.18 16.73 -1.85
CA THR A 104 6.02 15.76 -0.74
C THR A 104 4.60 15.21 -0.70
N VAL A 105 4.46 13.95 -0.30
CA VAL A 105 3.14 13.30 -0.18
C VAL A 105 2.59 13.47 1.24
N GLY A 106 1.33 13.88 1.33
CA GLY A 106 0.52 13.76 2.54
C GLY A 106 -0.52 12.66 2.33
N TYR A 107 -0.98 12.04 3.39
CA TYR A 107 -1.95 10.94 3.32
C TYR A 107 -3.25 11.32 4.01
N LEU A 108 -4.38 11.00 3.38
CA LEU A 108 -5.72 11.15 3.92
C LEU A 108 -6.41 9.78 3.92
N PRO A 109 -6.48 9.09 5.08
CA PRO A 109 -7.13 7.80 5.16
C PRO A 109 -8.65 7.96 5.08
N VAL A 110 -9.27 7.19 4.20
CA VAL A 110 -10.73 7.15 3.99
C VAL A 110 -11.18 5.71 3.70
N SER A 111 -12.49 5.45 3.71
CA SER A 111 -13.01 4.19 3.19
C SER A 111 -12.76 4.08 1.68
N PHE A 112 -12.71 2.86 1.14
CA PHE A 112 -12.46 2.66 -0.30
C PHE A 112 -13.50 3.38 -1.17
N GLU A 113 -14.78 3.31 -0.80
CA GLU A 113 -15.87 4.00 -1.50
C GLU A 113 -15.72 5.53 -1.49
N ALA A 114 -15.02 6.09 -0.50
CA ALA A 114 -14.80 7.53 -0.38
C ALA A 114 -13.58 8.03 -1.17
N LEU A 115 -12.73 7.17 -1.74
CA LEU A 115 -11.51 7.58 -2.44
C LEU A 115 -11.80 8.58 -3.57
N LEU A 116 -12.66 8.21 -4.53
CA LEU A 116 -13.00 9.08 -5.66
C LEU A 116 -13.83 10.30 -5.27
N PRO A 117 -14.84 10.22 -4.39
CA PRO A 117 -15.50 11.41 -3.83
C PRO A 117 -14.53 12.39 -3.16
N THR A 118 -13.54 11.90 -2.42
CA THR A 118 -12.50 12.73 -1.78
C THR A 118 -11.63 13.43 -2.82
N LEU A 119 -11.28 12.75 -3.91
CA LEU A 119 -10.57 13.34 -5.04
C LEU A 119 -11.43 14.41 -5.74
N GLN A 120 -12.69 14.11 -6.04
CA GLN A 120 -13.63 15.02 -6.71
C GLN A 120 -13.91 16.29 -5.91
N SER A 121 -13.95 16.18 -4.57
CA SER A 121 -14.14 17.35 -3.69
C SER A 121 -12.90 18.23 -3.54
N GLY A 122 -11.74 17.80 -4.08
CA GLY A 122 -10.47 18.50 -3.95
C GLY A 122 -9.80 18.37 -2.57
N GLN A 123 -10.30 17.47 -1.69
CA GLN A 123 -9.66 17.17 -0.42
C GLN A 123 -8.38 16.34 -0.62
N ALA A 124 -8.31 15.58 -1.72
CA ALA A 124 -7.11 14.91 -2.18
C ALA A 124 -6.71 15.45 -3.57
N ASN A 125 -5.42 15.38 -3.87
CA ASN A 125 -4.87 15.77 -5.16
C ASN A 125 -4.77 14.58 -6.11
N PHE A 126 -4.63 13.36 -5.57
CA PHE A 126 -4.56 12.12 -6.31
C PHE A 126 -4.95 10.94 -5.41
N VAL A 127 -5.10 9.76 -6.02
CA VAL A 127 -5.34 8.48 -5.32
C VAL A 127 -4.38 7.44 -5.87
N ILE A 128 -3.57 6.86 -4.98
CA ILE A 128 -2.85 5.60 -5.21
C ILE A 128 -3.23 4.71 -4.04
N SER A 129 -4.08 3.70 -4.27
CA SER A 129 -4.67 2.86 -3.22
C SER A 129 -5.31 1.61 -3.82
N ASP A 130 -4.51 0.78 -4.51
CA ASP A 130 -4.93 -0.48 -5.15
C ASP A 130 -6.27 -0.35 -5.90
N ILE A 131 -6.48 0.82 -6.54
CA ILE A 131 -7.73 1.14 -7.21
C ILE A 131 -7.69 0.76 -8.70
N TYR A 132 -8.68 -0.04 -9.13
CA TYR A 132 -8.76 -0.48 -10.51
C TYR A 132 -9.36 0.61 -11.41
N ALA A 133 -8.69 0.88 -12.53
CA ALA A 133 -9.13 1.79 -13.58
C ALA A 133 -10.24 1.12 -14.41
N THR A 134 -11.50 1.41 -14.09
CA THR A 134 -12.66 0.96 -14.86
C THR A 134 -13.28 2.11 -15.65
N LYS A 135 -14.07 1.80 -16.70
CA LYS A 135 -14.82 2.83 -17.46
C LYS A 135 -15.78 3.62 -16.56
N GLU A 136 -16.39 2.96 -15.59
CA GLU A 136 -17.30 3.59 -14.65
C GLU A 136 -16.56 4.61 -13.78
N ARG A 137 -15.44 4.21 -13.17
CA ARG A 137 -14.60 5.09 -12.35
C ARG A 137 -13.96 6.21 -13.17
N ALA A 138 -13.64 5.92 -14.45
CA ALA A 138 -13.09 6.90 -15.39
C ALA A 138 -14.10 8.02 -15.75
N ALA A 139 -15.38 7.87 -15.47
CA ALA A 139 -16.35 8.96 -15.54
C ALA A 139 -16.07 10.05 -14.49
N SER A 140 -15.48 9.69 -13.35
CA SER A 140 -15.26 10.55 -12.19
C SER A 140 -13.83 11.06 -12.05
N ALA A 141 -12.84 10.35 -12.60
CA ALA A 141 -11.42 10.68 -12.51
C ALA A 141 -10.71 10.21 -13.77
N ASP A 142 -9.51 10.72 -14.05
CA ASP A 142 -8.63 10.12 -15.04
C ASP A 142 -7.64 9.20 -14.34
N PHE A 143 -7.25 8.09 -14.99
CA PHE A 143 -6.36 7.09 -14.40
C PHE A 143 -5.09 6.92 -15.21
N ILE A 144 -3.95 6.86 -14.54
CA ILE A 144 -2.67 6.43 -15.10
C ILE A 144 -2.41 5.02 -14.61
N THR A 145 -2.53 4.02 -15.48
CA THR A 145 -2.34 2.61 -15.10
C THR A 145 -0.87 2.26 -14.93
N TYR A 146 -0.55 1.33 -14.03
CA TYR A 146 0.83 0.90 -13.77
C TYR A 146 0.99 -0.61 -13.56
N SER A 147 -0.12 -1.34 -13.34
CA SER A 147 -0.11 -2.78 -13.11
C SER A 147 -1.34 -3.46 -13.68
N LYS A 148 -1.20 -4.69 -14.16
CA LYS A 148 -2.31 -5.58 -14.54
C LYS A 148 -2.99 -6.11 -13.28
N VAL A 149 -4.26 -6.47 -13.40
CA VAL A 149 -5.04 -7.07 -12.33
C VAL A 149 -5.21 -8.57 -12.55
N PHE A 150 -4.93 -9.33 -11.49
CA PHE A 150 -5.30 -10.73 -11.36
C PHE A 150 -5.95 -10.90 -10.00
N ASP A 151 -7.19 -11.38 -9.97
CA ASP A 151 -7.85 -11.70 -8.72
C ASP A 151 -7.55 -13.12 -8.29
N GLY A 152 -7.56 -13.34 -6.97
CA GLY A 152 -7.54 -14.67 -6.36
C GLY A 152 -8.87 -14.97 -5.69
N VAL A 153 -9.24 -16.23 -5.64
CA VAL A 153 -10.38 -16.71 -4.84
C VAL A 153 -9.83 -17.39 -3.58
N LEU A 154 -9.90 -16.70 -2.45
CA LEU A 154 -9.54 -17.24 -1.15
C LEU A 154 -10.66 -18.12 -0.63
N VAL A 155 -10.32 -19.30 -0.13
CA VAL A 155 -11.25 -20.29 0.40
C VAL A 155 -10.70 -20.94 1.67
N ALA A 156 -11.56 -21.64 2.41
CA ALA A 156 -11.11 -22.52 3.48
C ALA A 156 -10.21 -23.65 2.91
N LYS A 157 -9.31 -24.16 3.74
CA LYS A 157 -8.34 -25.21 3.40
C LYS A 157 -9.02 -26.38 2.69
N GLY A 158 -8.44 -26.79 1.56
CA GLY A 158 -8.94 -27.88 0.74
C GLY A 158 -10.11 -27.52 -0.17
N ASN A 159 -10.51 -26.23 -0.23
CA ASN A 159 -11.62 -25.76 -1.09
C ASN A 159 -12.89 -26.63 -1.01
N PRO A 160 -13.57 -26.72 0.14
CA PRO A 160 -14.64 -27.68 0.38
C PRO A 160 -15.89 -27.45 -0.50
N LYS A 161 -16.02 -26.27 -1.11
CA LYS A 161 -17.11 -25.93 -2.03
C LYS A 161 -16.72 -26.09 -3.51
N HIS A 162 -15.49 -26.53 -3.80
CA HIS A 162 -14.97 -26.71 -5.16
C HIS A 162 -15.11 -25.45 -6.03
N LEU A 163 -14.85 -24.27 -5.46
CA LEU A 163 -14.94 -23.01 -6.17
C LEU A 163 -13.84 -22.89 -7.23
N THR A 164 -14.19 -22.40 -8.41
CA THR A 164 -13.29 -22.33 -9.57
C THR A 164 -13.12 -20.92 -10.12
N GLY A 165 -13.93 -19.95 -9.67
CA GLY A 165 -13.84 -18.57 -10.15
C GLY A 165 -15.11 -17.77 -9.86
N ILE A 166 -15.32 -16.71 -10.63
CA ILE A 166 -16.59 -15.98 -10.70
C ILE A 166 -17.43 -16.67 -11.78
N ASP A 167 -17.94 -17.83 -11.46
CA ASP A 167 -18.65 -18.71 -12.36
C ASP A 167 -19.77 -19.48 -11.63
N ASP A 168 -20.30 -20.51 -12.26
CA ASP A 168 -21.42 -21.31 -11.71
C ASP A 168 -21.08 -22.00 -10.38
N SER A 169 -19.81 -22.15 -10.03
CA SER A 169 -19.40 -22.70 -8.73
C SER A 169 -19.79 -21.79 -7.54
N LEU A 170 -20.07 -20.51 -7.78
CA LEU A 170 -20.57 -19.58 -6.76
C LEU A 170 -22.07 -19.78 -6.45
N CYS A 171 -22.83 -20.49 -7.29
CA CYS A 171 -24.28 -20.67 -7.08
C CYS A 171 -24.55 -21.38 -5.73
N GLY A 172 -25.34 -20.74 -4.86
CA GLY A 172 -25.68 -21.26 -3.53
C GLY A 172 -24.58 -21.12 -2.49
N THR A 173 -23.51 -20.36 -2.76
CA THR A 173 -22.45 -20.03 -1.81
C THR A 173 -22.52 -18.58 -1.38
N THR A 174 -21.76 -18.21 -0.33
CA THR A 174 -21.61 -16.85 0.14
C THR A 174 -20.19 -16.36 -0.12
N THR A 175 -20.04 -15.26 -0.85
CA THR A 175 -18.76 -14.61 -1.12
C THR A 175 -18.61 -13.38 -0.25
N ALA A 176 -17.55 -13.30 0.56
CA ALA A 176 -17.13 -12.08 1.24
C ALA A 176 -16.50 -11.13 0.22
N LEU A 177 -16.84 -9.86 0.28
CA LEU A 177 -16.35 -8.83 -0.65
C LEU A 177 -16.15 -7.50 0.10
N ASN A 178 -15.26 -6.68 -0.41
CA ASN A 178 -15.11 -5.31 0.10
C ASN A 178 -16.14 -4.39 -0.56
N LYS A 179 -16.72 -3.50 0.22
CA LYS A 179 -17.65 -2.48 -0.28
C LYS A 179 -16.98 -1.60 -1.33
N GLY A 180 -17.69 -1.32 -2.43
CA GLY A 180 -17.20 -0.47 -3.52
C GLY A 180 -16.16 -1.13 -4.45
N PHE A 181 -15.79 -2.38 -4.21
CA PHE A 181 -14.88 -3.13 -5.09
C PHE A 181 -15.60 -3.63 -6.34
N VAL A 182 -14.84 -3.83 -7.43
CA VAL A 182 -15.39 -4.26 -8.73
C VAL A 182 -15.94 -5.68 -8.72
N GLU A 183 -15.52 -6.51 -7.79
CA GLU A 183 -15.98 -7.88 -7.63
C GLU A 183 -17.44 -7.94 -7.16
N VAL A 184 -17.96 -6.91 -6.49
CA VAL A 184 -19.35 -6.85 -6.02
C VAL A 184 -20.33 -7.00 -7.20
N PRO A 185 -20.34 -6.12 -8.21
CA PRO A 185 -21.25 -6.26 -9.34
C PRO A 185 -20.98 -7.54 -10.17
N LEU A 186 -19.74 -8.07 -10.19
CA LEU A 186 -19.44 -9.31 -10.89
C LEU A 186 -20.10 -10.52 -10.23
N VAL A 187 -20.05 -10.62 -8.90
CA VAL A 187 -20.72 -11.70 -8.14
C VAL A 187 -22.24 -11.54 -8.19
N GLU A 188 -22.77 -10.32 -8.15
CA GLU A 188 -24.21 -10.04 -8.31
C GLU A 188 -24.73 -10.44 -9.71
N ALA A 189 -23.93 -10.17 -10.76
CA ALA A 189 -24.26 -10.62 -12.11
C ALA A 189 -24.26 -12.16 -12.19
N GLN A 190 -23.29 -12.85 -11.56
CA GLN A 190 -23.27 -14.30 -11.49
C GLN A 190 -24.45 -14.83 -10.67
N SER A 191 -24.85 -14.17 -9.58
CA SER A 191 -26.05 -14.54 -8.81
C SER A 191 -27.32 -14.49 -9.65
N THR A 192 -27.46 -13.43 -10.48
CA THR A 192 -28.56 -13.29 -11.44
C THR A 192 -28.59 -14.44 -12.45
N LYS A 193 -27.42 -14.84 -12.97
CA LYS A 193 -27.29 -15.99 -13.88
C LYS A 193 -27.70 -17.31 -13.19
N CYS A 194 -27.20 -17.53 -11.94
CA CYS A 194 -27.58 -18.71 -11.17
C CYS A 194 -29.11 -18.87 -11.08
N THR A 195 -29.81 -17.80 -10.70
CA THR A 195 -31.27 -17.82 -10.54
C THR A 195 -32.01 -17.99 -11.88
N ALA A 196 -31.51 -17.38 -12.95
CA ALA A 196 -32.09 -17.57 -14.30
C ALA A 196 -31.98 -19.03 -14.80
N GLU A 197 -30.97 -19.77 -14.33
CA GLU A 197 -30.74 -21.18 -14.62
C GLU A 197 -31.44 -22.13 -13.61
N GLY A 198 -32.23 -21.59 -12.67
CA GLY A 198 -32.92 -22.39 -11.65
C GLY A 198 -32.01 -22.91 -10.54
N LYS A 199 -30.78 -22.38 -10.44
CA LYS A 199 -29.82 -22.68 -9.37
C LYS A 199 -30.05 -21.73 -8.17
N PRO A 200 -29.58 -22.09 -6.95
CA PRO A 200 -29.61 -21.18 -5.83
C PRO A 200 -28.76 -19.91 -6.11
N ALA A 201 -29.22 -18.75 -5.64
CA ALA A 201 -28.50 -17.49 -5.80
C ALA A 201 -27.13 -17.54 -5.12
N ALA A 202 -26.11 -16.93 -5.74
CA ALA A 202 -24.87 -16.59 -5.04
C ALA A 202 -25.16 -15.41 -4.09
N GLN A 203 -24.66 -15.49 -2.87
CA GLN A 203 -24.85 -14.45 -1.84
C GLN A 203 -23.58 -13.62 -1.70
N THR A 204 -23.72 -12.32 -1.40
CA THR A 204 -22.61 -11.43 -1.07
C THR A 204 -22.66 -11.05 0.42
N ALA A 205 -21.51 -11.03 1.08
CA ALA A 205 -21.32 -10.49 2.42
C ALA A 205 -20.29 -9.36 2.35
N LEU A 206 -20.74 -8.11 2.59
CA LEU A 206 -19.93 -6.91 2.37
C LEU A 206 -19.23 -6.46 3.66
N TYR A 207 -17.93 -6.17 3.55
CA TYR A 207 -17.05 -5.75 4.64
C TYR A 207 -16.28 -4.48 4.26
N ASP A 208 -15.79 -3.76 5.27
CA ASP A 208 -15.03 -2.51 5.08
C ASP A 208 -13.53 -2.74 4.85
N ASN A 209 -13.00 -3.91 5.25
CA ASN A 209 -11.57 -4.22 5.11
C ASN A 209 -11.32 -5.70 4.76
N ASN A 210 -10.13 -5.96 4.23
CA ASN A 210 -9.73 -7.28 3.72
C ASN A 210 -9.63 -8.33 4.85
N ALA A 211 -9.21 -7.91 6.05
CA ALA A 211 -9.06 -8.82 7.19
C ALA A 211 -10.41 -9.38 7.64
N ASP A 212 -11.48 -8.58 7.63
CA ASP A 212 -12.82 -9.04 7.97
C ASP A 212 -13.38 -10.03 6.94
N CYS A 213 -13.07 -9.84 5.65
CA CYS A 213 -13.41 -10.81 4.59
C CYS A 213 -12.74 -12.17 4.86
N ALA A 214 -11.44 -12.19 5.13
CA ALA A 214 -10.71 -13.42 5.45
C ALA A 214 -11.23 -14.07 6.75
N GLN A 215 -11.54 -13.27 7.77
CA GLN A 215 -12.15 -13.76 9.02
C GLN A 215 -13.55 -14.34 8.81
N ALA A 216 -14.32 -13.86 7.84
CA ALA A 216 -15.62 -14.44 7.51
C ALA A 216 -15.47 -15.89 7.02
N ILE A 217 -14.45 -16.19 6.22
CA ILE A 217 -14.15 -17.58 5.81
C ILE A 217 -13.75 -18.43 7.02
N LEU A 218 -12.81 -17.94 7.84
CA LEU A 218 -12.32 -18.67 9.01
C LEU A 218 -13.43 -18.95 10.03
N ALA A 219 -14.45 -18.10 10.10
CA ALA A 219 -15.61 -18.24 10.95
C ALA A 219 -16.77 -19.02 10.32
N GLY A 220 -16.62 -19.50 9.07
CA GLY A 220 -17.67 -20.20 8.33
C GLY A 220 -18.87 -19.31 7.95
N ARG A 221 -18.70 -17.99 7.92
CA ARG A 221 -19.73 -17.02 7.52
C ARG A 221 -19.70 -16.71 6.02
N ALA A 222 -18.61 -17.04 5.34
CA ALA A 222 -18.47 -16.98 3.91
C ALA A 222 -17.72 -18.22 3.41
N ASP A 223 -17.98 -18.61 2.17
CA ASP A 223 -17.35 -19.75 1.49
C ASP A 223 -16.11 -19.30 0.70
N SER A 224 -16.08 -18.03 0.28
CA SER A 224 -14.98 -17.43 -0.48
C SER A 224 -14.79 -15.94 -0.15
N TYR A 225 -13.61 -15.43 -0.53
CA TYR A 225 -13.29 -14.00 -0.64
C TYR A 225 -12.54 -13.79 -1.96
N ILE A 226 -12.98 -12.84 -2.77
CA ILE A 226 -12.37 -12.53 -4.07
C ILE A 226 -11.75 -11.14 -3.99
N ASN A 227 -10.47 -11.04 -4.36
CA ASN A 227 -9.71 -9.81 -4.36
C ASN A 227 -8.41 -10.00 -5.15
N ASP A 228 -7.62 -8.93 -5.30
CA ASP A 228 -6.28 -8.99 -5.91
C ASP A 228 -5.49 -10.21 -5.42
N VAL A 229 -4.84 -10.89 -6.37
CA VAL A 229 -4.16 -12.16 -6.14
C VAL A 229 -3.04 -12.06 -5.11
N ASN A 230 -2.36 -10.91 -5.02
CA ASN A 230 -1.27 -10.72 -4.05
C ASN A 230 -1.85 -10.62 -2.62
N THR A 231 -2.99 -9.95 -2.46
CA THR A 231 -3.75 -9.89 -1.20
C THR A 231 -4.18 -11.30 -0.77
N VAL A 232 -4.77 -12.07 -1.68
CA VAL A 232 -5.19 -13.46 -1.41
C VAL A 232 -4.00 -14.34 -1.05
N ASN A 233 -2.90 -14.26 -1.81
CA ASN A 233 -1.67 -15.02 -1.53
C ASN A 233 -1.09 -14.70 -0.16
N ARG A 234 -1.19 -13.45 0.30
CA ARG A 234 -0.74 -13.05 1.65
C ARG A 234 -1.54 -13.75 2.74
N PHE A 235 -2.87 -13.79 2.64
CA PHE A 235 -3.71 -14.51 3.60
C PHE A 235 -3.41 -16.01 3.63
N VAL A 236 -3.18 -16.63 2.47
CA VAL A 236 -2.76 -18.05 2.39
C VAL A 236 -1.40 -18.25 3.07
N LYS A 237 -0.44 -17.36 2.82
CA LYS A 237 0.90 -17.41 3.44
C LYS A 237 0.83 -17.25 4.96
N ASP A 238 -0.03 -16.36 5.46
CA ASP A 238 -0.17 -16.08 6.89
C ASP A 238 -0.93 -17.18 7.63
N GLN A 239 -1.79 -17.95 6.95
CA GLN A 239 -2.59 -19.03 7.52
C GLN A 239 -2.64 -20.28 6.61
N PRO A 240 -1.50 -20.91 6.32
CA PRO A 240 -1.39 -21.99 5.32
C PRO A 240 -2.15 -23.26 5.69
N ASP A 241 -2.42 -23.47 6.99
CA ASP A 241 -3.16 -24.63 7.49
C ASP A 241 -4.68 -24.44 7.45
N LYS A 242 -5.17 -23.21 7.22
CA LYS A 242 -6.58 -22.86 7.30
C LYS A 242 -7.16 -22.32 6.00
N LEU A 243 -6.33 -21.73 5.16
CA LEU A 243 -6.74 -21.05 3.93
C LEU A 243 -6.00 -21.62 2.72
N ASP A 244 -6.68 -21.61 1.58
CA ASP A 244 -6.12 -21.90 0.25
C ASP A 244 -6.58 -20.84 -0.74
N ARG A 245 -5.83 -20.71 -1.84
CA ARG A 245 -6.30 -20.03 -3.04
C ARG A 245 -6.84 -21.08 -4.00
N ALA A 246 -8.13 -21.03 -4.30
CA ALA A 246 -8.77 -21.96 -5.22
C ALA A 246 -8.29 -21.76 -6.66
N THR A 247 -8.20 -20.50 -7.09
CA THR A 247 -7.79 -20.13 -8.44
C THR A 247 -7.32 -18.68 -8.52
N ALA A 248 -6.79 -18.29 -9.68
CA ALA A 248 -6.64 -16.88 -10.08
C ALA A 248 -7.60 -16.59 -11.25
N VAL A 249 -8.21 -15.42 -11.23
CA VAL A 249 -9.14 -14.93 -12.24
C VAL A 249 -8.51 -13.70 -12.91
N THR A 250 -8.39 -13.71 -14.24
CA THR A 250 -7.96 -12.53 -14.98
C THR A 250 -9.12 -11.57 -15.15
N LEU A 251 -8.99 -10.34 -14.69
CA LEU A 251 -9.94 -9.27 -14.93
C LEU A 251 -9.43 -8.33 -16.04
N PRO A 252 -10.33 -7.70 -16.82
CA PRO A 252 -9.95 -6.79 -17.91
C PRO A 252 -9.61 -5.39 -17.39
N TYR A 253 -9.03 -5.28 -16.19
CA TYR A 253 -8.72 -4.03 -15.55
C TYR A 253 -7.22 -3.89 -15.31
N SER A 254 -6.82 -2.68 -14.91
CA SER A 254 -5.46 -2.37 -14.45
C SER A 254 -5.56 -1.55 -13.18
N ILE A 255 -4.58 -1.70 -12.28
CA ILE A 255 -4.42 -0.80 -11.15
C ILE A 255 -3.85 0.53 -11.68
N GLY A 256 -4.36 1.65 -11.16
CA GLY A 256 -3.96 2.95 -11.64
C GLY A 256 -3.93 4.03 -10.55
N ILE A 257 -3.28 5.11 -10.89
CA ILE A 257 -3.28 6.36 -10.12
C ILE A 257 -4.45 7.19 -10.61
N ALA A 258 -5.39 7.55 -9.74
CA ALA A 258 -6.47 8.46 -10.10
C ALA A 258 -6.04 9.91 -9.85
N VAL A 259 -6.29 10.76 -10.84
CA VAL A 259 -6.12 12.22 -10.78
C VAL A 259 -7.45 12.91 -11.08
N PRO A 260 -7.64 14.18 -10.68
CA PRO A 260 -8.88 14.90 -10.97
C PRO A 260 -9.22 14.86 -12.46
N LYS A 261 -10.49 14.61 -12.76
CA LYS A 261 -10.99 14.52 -14.13
C LYS A 261 -10.61 15.73 -14.96
N GLY A 262 -10.01 15.50 -16.14
CA GLY A 262 -9.58 16.55 -17.06
C GLY A 262 -8.30 17.30 -16.64
N ASN A 263 -7.66 16.93 -15.52
CA ASN A 263 -6.37 17.53 -15.14
C ASN A 263 -5.22 16.88 -15.93
N THR A 264 -5.12 17.24 -17.20
CA THR A 264 -4.12 16.69 -18.14
C THR A 264 -2.69 17.06 -17.76
N GLU A 265 -2.48 18.19 -17.06
CA GLU A 265 -1.16 18.61 -16.62
C GLU A 265 -0.62 17.66 -15.51
N LEU A 266 -1.40 17.45 -14.46
CA LEU A 266 -1.00 16.53 -13.39
C LEU A 266 -0.90 15.09 -13.90
N GLY A 267 -1.87 14.66 -14.73
CA GLY A 267 -1.86 13.33 -15.35
C GLY A 267 -0.63 13.10 -16.22
N GLY A 268 -0.24 14.11 -17.01
CA GLY A 268 0.97 14.08 -17.84
C GLY A 268 2.25 14.02 -17.02
N ALA A 269 2.35 14.85 -15.98
CA ALA A 269 3.49 14.85 -15.05
C ALA A 269 3.66 13.49 -14.35
N PHE A 270 2.57 12.90 -13.84
CA PHE A 270 2.60 11.60 -13.17
C PHE A 270 2.95 10.47 -14.15
N THR A 271 2.39 10.50 -15.38
CA THR A 271 2.75 9.54 -16.43
C THR A 271 4.25 9.58 -16.76
N ALA A 272 4.82 10.77 -16.91
CA ALA A 272 6.23 10.93 -17.20
C ALA A 272 7.14 10.48 -16.05
N ALA A 273 6.78 10.81 -14.80
CA ALA A 273 7.51 10.36 -13.62
C ALA A 273 7.43 8.82 -13.47
N LEU A 274 6.27 8.23 -13.70
CA LEU A 274 6.07 6.79 -13.64
C LEU A 274 6.88 6.04 -14.72
N ASN A 275 6.97 6.60 -15.94
CA ASN A 275 7.84 6.06 -16.99
C ASN A 275 9.31 6.03 -16.52
N GLU A 276 9.80 7.10 -15.88
CA GLU A 276 11.18 7.15 -15.38
C GLU A 276 11.40 6.14 -14.23
N ILE A 277 10.43 6.00 -13.32
CA ILE A 277 10.44 5.01 -12.25
C ILE A 277 10.52 3.59 -12.83
N GLN A 278 9.82 3.31 -13.91
CA GLN A 278 9.88 2.01 -14.59
C GLN A 278 11.21 1.81 -15.32
N HIS A 279 11.69 2.80 -16.09
CA HIS A 279 12.97 2.73 -16.79
C HIS A 279 14.15 2.52 -15.84
N SER A 280 14.12 3.10 -14.64
CA SER A 280 15.13 2.89 -13.61
C SER A 280 15.06 1.50 -12.94
N GLY A 281 14.02 0.71 -13.20
CA GLY A 281 13.76 -0.56 -12.54
C GLY A 281 13.23 -0.43 -11.10
N LEU A 282 12.95 0.80 -10.65
CA LEU A 282 12.50 1.04 -9.28
C LEU A 282 11.13 0.41 -9.02
N GLN A 283 10.16 0.50 -9.94
CA GLN A 283 8.86 -0.11 -9.74
C GLN A 283 8.97 -1.63 -9.50
N THR A 284 9.77 -2.34 -10.31
CA THR A 284 10.03 -3.78 -10.12
C THR A 284 10.70 -4.05 -8.77
N THR A 285 11.62 -3.19 -8.35
CA THR A 285 12.27 -3.30 -7.03
C THR A 285 11.26 -3.13 -5.89
N LEU A 286 10.33 -2.18 -6.02
CA LEU A 286 9.24 -1.97 -5.05
C LEU A 286 8.25 -3.15 -5.04
N SER A 287 7.88 -3.68 -6.20
CA SER A 287 7.04 -4.89 -6.29
C SER A 287 7.68 -6.05 -5.52
N ARG A 288 8.97 -6.30 -5.73
CA ARG A 288 9.72 -7.34 -5.00
C ARG A 288 9.78 -7.07 -3.50
N LYS A 289 10.04 -5.83 -3.08
CA LYS A 289 10.07 -5.42 -1.67
C LYS A 289 8.76 -5.77 -0.98
N TRP A 290 7.64 -5.53 -1.64
CA TRP A 290 6.31 -5.73 -1.09
C TRP A 290 5.68 -7.08 -1.45
N GLN A 291 6.45 -7.97 -2.11
CA GLN A 291 6.04 -9.33 -2.50
C GLN A 291 4.82 -9.32 -3.43
N LEU A 292 4.76 -8.35 -4.32
CA LEU A 292 3.79 -8.28 -5.41
C LEU A 292 4.35 -8.97 -6.67
N ASP A 293 3.48 -9.39 -7.58
CA ASP A 293 3.88 -10.00 -8.84
C ASP A 293 4.57 -8.99 -9.77
N GLU A 294 5.88 -9.17 -9.96
CA GLU A 294 6.68 -8.31 -10.84
C GLU A 294 6.23 -8.38 -12.32
N SER A 295 5.63 -9.50 -12.75
CA SER A 295 5.14 -9.68 -14.12
C SER A 295 3.87 -8.89 -14.42
N ALA A 296 3.21 -8.38 -13.37
CA ALA A 296 2.04 -7.52 -13.50
C ALA A 296 2.38 -6.09 -13.93
N VAL A 297 3.63 -5.64 -13.76
CA VAL A 297 4.06 -4.30 -14.19
C VAL A 297 3.76 -4.09 -15.67
N GLN A 298 3.11 -2.98 -15.99
CA GLN A 298 2.78 -2.58 -17.36
C GLN A 298 3.17 -1.14 -17.63
N ALA A 299 3.43 -0.81 -18.91
CA ALA A 299 3.69 0.56 -19.31
C ALA A 299 2.52 1.47 -18.91
N PRO A 300 2.79 2.72 -18.45
CA PRO A 300 1.76 3.66 -18.09
C PRO A 300 0.83 3.95 -19.25
N SER A 301 -0.46 3.95 -19.00
CA SER A 301 -1.49 4.27 -19.98
C SER A 301 -2.57 5.12 -19.33
N LEU A 302 -3.01 6.16 -20.05
CA LEU A 302 -4.08 7.03 -19.58
C LEU A 302 -5.44 6.41 -19.92
N VAL A 303 -6.28 6.19 -18.91
CA VAL A 303 -7.66 5.75 -19.05
C VAL A 303 -8.58 6.91 -18.69
N THR A 304 -9.33 7.39 -19.67
CA THR A 304 -10.34 8.45 -19.54
C THR A 304 -11.70 7.90 -19.98
N ALA A 305 -12.80 8.50 -19.50
CA ALA A 305 -14.09 8.24 -20.13
C ALA A 305 -14.07 8.79 -21.57
N SER A 306 -14.30 7.93 -22.53
CA SER A 306 -14.54 8.29 -23.95
C SER A 306 -15.96 8.81 -24.11
#